data_9c4a1fee039713202c3195f715b0c368
#
_entry.id   9c4a1fee039713202c3195f715b0c368
#
_cell.length_a   1.000
_cell.length_b   1.000
_cell.length_c   1.000
_cell.angle_alpha   90.00
_cell.angle_beta   90.00
_cell.angle_gamma   90.00
#
_symmetry.space_group_name_H-M   'P 1'
#
loop_
_entity.id
_entity.type
_entity.pdbx_description
1 polymer ?
#
loop_
_entity_poly.entity_id
_entity_poly.type
_entity_poly.pdbx_seq_one_letter_code
_entity_poly.pdbx_strand_id
1 'polypeptide(L)'
;MFKEFLPFDTVRDDALKLAHKMYSEDGFVPDVIYCSLRGGAYMANVISEYYKIAHRSHHPVLFAAVVARSYTDVRKSTSRVYVDGWTYPPANLRPGDRIMLVDDIFDTGKTINALVDILLDYGMNREDIKVVVHDYKEDSRREKLSVIPDYYCRKIVVNTPEEDRWIHYMSHELVGLSADELEKHYFSKDSELKRILKPLFGENENKNG
;
A
#
# COMPACT_ATOMS: atom_id res chain seq x y z
N MET A 1 -3.96 -19.77 -7.77
CA MET A 1 -4.46 -18.54 -7.08
C MET A 1 -5.06 -17.63 -8.14
N PHE A 2 -6.28 -17.18 -7.96
CA PHE A 2 -6.95 -16.24 -8.86
C PHE A 2 -6.30 -14.86 -8.75
N LYS A 3 -6.08 -14.17 -9.89
CA LYS A 3 -5.61 -12.80 -9.93
C LYS A 3 -6.74 -11.84 -10.26
N GLU A 4 -6.86 -10.79 -9.49
CA GLU A 4 -7.73 -9.65 -9.76
C GLU A 4 -6.87 -8.48 -10.21
N PHE A 5 -7.11 -8.00 -11.44
CA PHE A 5 -6.39 -6.86 -12.01
C PHE A 5 -7.09 -5.56 -11.63
N LEU A 6 -6.39 -4.71 -10.92
CA LEU A 6 -6.92 -3.41 -10.48
C LEU A 6 -6.31 -2.29 -11.32
N PRO A 7 -7.13 -1.62 -12.16
CA PRO A 7 -6.68 -0.49 -13.00
C PRO A 7 -6.18 0.69 -12.15
N PHE A 8 -5.21 1.44 -12.67
CA PHE A 8 -4.62 2.57 -11.95
C PHE A 8 -5.61 3.73 -11.75
N ASP A 9 -6.53 3.95 -12.69
CA ASP A 9 -7.58 4.96 -12.58
C ASP A 9 -8.60 4.60 -11.49
N THR A 10 -8.91 3.32 -11.28
CA THR A 10 -9.72 2.86 -10.16
C THR A 10 -9.05 3.20 -8.83
N VAL A 11 -7.76 2.89 -8.68
CA VAL A 11 -7.01 3.22 -7.44
C VAL A 11 -6.97 4.73 -7.20
N ARG A 12 -6.79 5.53 -8.27
CA ARG A 12 -6.82 7.00 -8.17
C ARG A 12 -8.17 7.51 -7.68
N ASP A 13 -9.24 7.09 -8.32
CA ASP A 13 -10.58 7.59 -8.05
C ASP A 13 -11.05 7.19 -6.63
N ASP A 14 -10.74 5.96 -6.24
CA ASP A 14 -11.06 5.47 -4.88
C ASP A 14 -10.21 6.17 -3.81
N ALA A 15 -8.93 6.45 -4.09
CA ALA A 15 -8.07 7.24 -3.21
C ALA A 15 -8.60 8.67 -3.00
N LEU A 16 -9.09 9.31 -4.07
CA LEU A 16 -9.70 10.65 -3.99
C LEU A 16 -10.99 10.65 -3.16
N LYS A 17 -11.87 9.66 -3.36
CA LYS A 17 -13.10 9.51 -2.56
C LYS A 17 -12.77 9.27 -1.08
N LEU A 18 -11.77 8.42 -0.79
CA LEU A 18 -11.35 8.13 0.57
C LEU A 18 -10.72 9.37 1.23
N ALA A 19 -9.88 10.13 0.52
CA ALA A 19 -9.30 11.38 1.00
C ALA A 19 -10.40 12.41 1.29
N HIS A 20 -11.42 12.50 0.42
CA HIS A 20 -12.58 13.37 0.65
C HIS A 20 -13.34 13.00 1.91
N LYS A 21 -13.61 11.70 2.12
CA LYS A 21 -14.26 11.21 3.33
C LYS A 21 -13.47 11.59 4.58
N MET A 22 -12.17 11.28 4.62
CA MET A 22 -11.31 11.58 5.76
C MET A 22 -11.29 13.09 6.09
N TYR A 23 -11.21 13.94 5.06
CA TYR A 23 -11.13 15.39 5.23
C TYR A 23 -12.47 16.01 5.57
N SER A 24 -13.51 15.71 4.77
CA SER A 24 -14.79 16.44 4.82
C SER A 24 -15.78 15.86 5.83
N GLU A 25 -15.76 14.55 6.07
CA GLU A 25 -16.70 13.89 6.96
C GLU A 25 -16.10 13.71 8.36
N ASP A 26 -14.84 13.23 8.44
CA ASP A 26 -14.20 12.90 9.71
C ASP A 26 -13.29 14.03 10.24
N GLY A 27 -13.06 15.08 9.45
CA GLY A 27 -12.24 16.23 9.82
C GLY A 27 -10.77 15.88 10.08
N PHE A 28 -10.30 14.75 9.49
CA PHE A 28 -8.93 14.31 9.68
C PHE A 28 -7.99 15.02 8.72
N VAL A 29 -7.05 15.79 9.28
CA VAL A 29 -5.94 16.42 8.54
C VAL A 29 -4.64 15.91 9.14
N PRO A 30 -3.79 15.18 8.42
CA PRO A 30 -2.51 14.75 8.93
C PRO A 30 -1.48 15.87 8.92
N ASP A 31 -0.55 15.86 9.86
CA ASP A 31 0.68 16.66 9.81
C ASP A 31 1.70 16.00 8.87
N VAL A 32 1.74 14.67 8.87
CA VAL A 32 2.60 13.90 7.97
C VAL A 32 1.87 12.71 7.35
N ILE A 33 2.07 12.51 6.06
CA ILE A 33 1.69 11.32 5.32
C ILE A 33 2.95 10.50 5.08
N TYR A 34 3.02 9.32 5.68
CA TYR A 34 4.04 8.32 5.37
C TYR A 34 3.52 7.35 4.31
N CYS A 35 4.22 7.33 3.20
CA CYS A 35 4.01 6.35 2.13
C CYS A 35 4.85 5.10 2.38
N SER A 36 4.21 3.95 2.53
CA SER A 36 4.90 2.65 2.59
C SER A 36 5.38 2.27 1.18
N LEU A 37 6.69 2.25 0.97
CA LEU A 37 7.25 1.92 -0.32
C LEU A 37 7.42 0.40 -0.47
N ARG A 38 7.06 -0.11 -1.64
CA ARG A 38 6.69 0.58 -2.89
C ARG A 38 5.17 0.66 -3.09
N GLY A 39 4.40 -0.26 -2.53
CA GLY A 39 2.98 -0.45 -2.82
C GLY A 39 2.14 0.83 -2.61
N GLY A 40 2.31 1.48 -1.48
CA GLY A 40 1.55 2.68 -1.13
C GLY A 40 1.85 3.94 -1.95
N ALA A 41 2.91 3.93 -2.79
CA ALA A 41 3.41 5.14 -3.45
C ALA A 41 2.36 5.86 -4.30
N TYR A 42 1.64 5.11 -5.13
CA TYR A 42 0.65 5.70 -6.02
C TYR A 42 -0.53 6.31 -5.25
N MET A 43 -1.11 5.53 -4.33
CA MET A 43 -2.25 5.97 -3.52
C MET A 43 -1.91 7.15 -2.62
N ALA A 44 -0.77 7.09 -1.93
CA ALA A 44 -0.32 8.16 -1.03
C ALA A 44 -0.09 9.48 -1.78
N ASN A 45 0.49 9.41 -2.99
CA ASN A 45 0.67 10.60 -3.83
C ASN A 45 -0.66 11.24 -4.20
N VAL A 46 -1.65 10.45 -4.63
CA VAL A 46 -3.00 10.95 -4.97
C VAL A 46 -3.67 11.59 -3.75
N ILE A 47 -3.60 10.94 -2.57
CA ILE A 47 -4.14 11.49 -1.32
C ILE A 47 -3.45 12.82 -0.98
N SER A 48 -2.12 12.90 -1.10
CA SER A 48 -1.39 14.12 -0.80
C SER A 48 -1.79 15.29 -1.71
N GLU A 49 -2.03 15.03 -3.00
CA GLU A 49 -2.53 16.06 -3.93
C GLU A 49 -3.94 16.54 -3.55
N TYR A 50 -4.82 15.64 -3.07
CA TYR A 50 -6.12 16.04 -2.54
C TYR A 50 -5.96 17.01 -1.37
N TYR A 51 -5.11 16.71 -0.39
CA TYR A 51 -4.90 17.57 0.78
C TYR A 51 -4.27 18.93 0.42
N LYS A 52 -3.40 19.02 -0.58
CA LYS A 52 -2.86 20.29 -1.09
C LYS A 52 -3.95 21.23 -1.59
N ILE A 53 -5.03 20.67 -2.18
CA ILE A 53 -6.15 21.44 -2.71
C ILE A 53 -7.16 21.76 -1.60
N ALA A 54 -7.51 20.77 -0.80
CA ALA A 54 -8.57 20.87 0.23
C ALA A 54 -8.08 21.64 1.46
N HIS A 55 -6.86 21.41 1.90
CA HIS A 55 -6.30 22.00 3.11
C HIS A 55 -5.31 23.13 2.78
N ARG A 56 -5.85 24.34 2.58
CA ARG A 56 -5.07 25.57 2.29
C ARG A 56 -4.61 26.25 3.58
N SER A 57 -3.82 25.55 4.38
CA SER A 57 -3.25 26.07 5.62
C SER A 57 -1.84 26.62 5.42
N HIS A 58 -1.37 27.47 6.34
CA HIS A 58 0.05 27.87 6.42
C HIS A 58 0.97 26.72 6.86
N HIS A 59 0.40 25.63 7.39
CA HIS A 59 1.11 24.41 7.74
C HIS A 59 0.78 23.32 6.71
N PRO A 60 1.59 23.17 5.66
CA PRO A 60 1.34 22.15 4.64
C PRO A 60 1.54 20.75 5.22
N VAL A 61 0.73 19.82 4.74
CA VAL A 61 0.90 18.39 5.07
C VAL A 61 2.25 17.90 4.53
N LEU A 62 3.10 17.38 5.41
CA LEU A 62 4.38 16.82 5.01
C LEU A 62 4.16 15.47 4.32
N PHE A 63 4.77 15.28 3.15
CA PHE A 63 4.80 13.99 2.46
C PHE A 63 6.16 13.32 2.67
N ALA A 64 6.15 12.13 3.23
CA ALA A 64 7.34 11.34 3.53
C ALA A 64 7.16 9.89 3.07
N ALA A 65 8.26 9.15 3.01
CA ALA A 65 8.25 7.75 2.66
C ALA A 65 8.98 6.90 3.70
N VAL A 66 8.55 5.65 3.81
CA VAL A 66 9.23 4.61 4.59
C VAL A 66 9.46 3.39 3.72
N VAL A 67 10.65 2.80 3.81
CA VAL A 67 10.97 1.54 3.13
C VAL A 67 10.92 0.42 4.16
N ALA A 68 9.96 -0.48 3.99
CA ALA A 68 9.83 -1.67 4.82
C ALA A 68 9.85 -2.93 3.95
N ARG A 69 10.57 -3.96 4.38
CA ARG A 69 10.69 -5.24 3.69
C ARG A 69 10.34 -6.39 4.63
N SER A 70 9.46 -7.27 4.16
CA SER A 70 9.22 -8.55 4.81
C SER A 70 10.24 -9.58 4.32
N TYR A 71 11.03 -10.15 5.21
CA TYR A 71 11.86 -11.31 4.91
C TYR A 71 11.24 -12.56 5.52
N THR A 72 10.99 -13.55 4.66
CA THR A 72 10.67 -14.90 5.14
C THR A 72 11.98 -15.65 5.28
N ASP A 73 12.46 -15.86 6.50
CA ASP A 73 13.57 -16.77 6.74
C ASP A 73 13.07 -18.21 6.58
N VAL A 74 13.39 -18.81 5.44
CA VAL A 74 13.01 -20.18 5.08
C VAL A 74 13.46 -21.20 6.16
N ARG A 75 14.47 -20.85 6.98
CA ARG A 75 15.02 -21.74 8.04
C ARG A 75 14.31 -21.60 9.37
N LYS A 76 13.54 -20.54 9.61
CA LYS A 76 12.95 -20.25 10.94
C LYS A 76 11.44 -20.03 10.96
N SER A 77 10.71 -20.19 9.87
CA SER A 77 9.27 -19.91 9.74
C SER A 77 8.78 -18.56 10.33
N THR A 78 9.70 -17.67 10.70
CA THR A 78 9.39 -16.35 11.24
C THR A 78 9.65 -15.30 10.18
N SER A 79 8.60 -14.60 9.77
CA SER A 79 8.77 -13.40 8.93
C SER A 79 9.10 -12.21 9.84
N ARG A 80 10.26 -11.60 9.64
CA ARG A 80 10.60 -10.31 10.25
C ARG A 80 10.41 -9.19 9.26
N VAL A 81 9.90 -8.08 9.73
CA VAL A 81 9.85 -6.82 8.98
C VAL A 81 11.12 -6.03 9.32
N TYR A 82 11.84 -5.64 8.29
CA TYR A 82 12.98 -4.75 8.40
C TYR A 82 12.59 -3.40 7.83
N VAL A 83 12.86 -2.33 8.56
CA VAL A 83 12.67 -0.96 8.09
C VAL A 83 14.02 -0.42 7.70
N ASP A 84 14.22 -0.19 6.40
CA ASP A 84 15.50 0.27 5.84
C ASP A 84 15.70 1.76 5.99
N GLY A 85 14.63 2.53 6.16
CA GLY A 85 14.74 3.96 6.40
C GLY A 85 13.45 4.73 6.23
N TRP A 86 13.46 5.94 6.77
CA TRP A 86 12.42 6.95 6.71
C TRP A 86 12.97 8.20 6.07
N THR A 87 12.29 8.81 5.11
CA THR A 87 12.71 10.10 4.54
C THR A 87 12.48 11.27 5.50
N TYR A 88 11.53 11.11 6.43
CA TYR A 88 11.34 11.94 7.61
C TYR A 88 11.36 11.02 8.82
N PRO A 89 12.48 10.99 9.59
CA PRO A 89 12.61 10.06 10.72
C PRO A 89 11.56 10.29 11.81
N PRO A 90 10.99 9.22 12.43
CA PRO A 90 10.05 9.35 13.54
C PRO A 90 10.58 10.18 14.72
N ALA A 91 11.89 10.25 14.91
CA ALA A 91 12.54 11.10 15.93
C ALA A 91 12.27 12.60 15.74
N ASN A 92 11.83 13.03 14.57
CA ASN A 92 11.48 14.43 14.28
C ASN A 92 9.99 14.74 14.54
N LEU A 93 9.17 13.71 14.79
CA LEU A 93 7.78 13.87 15.15
C LEU A 93 7.64 14.43 16.56
N ARG A 94 6.53 15.10 16.81
CA ARG A 94 6.17 15.66 18.10
C ARG A 94 4.95 14.95 18.68
N PRO A 95 4.84 14.82 20.00
CA PRO A 95 3.59 14.34 20.61
C PRO A 95 2.39 15.17 20.14
N GLY A 96 1.37 14.48 19.61
CA GLY A 96 0.17 15.11 19.04
C GLY A 96 0.24 15.37 17.53
N ASP A 97 1.37 15.13 16.86
CA ASP A 97 1.41 15.13 15.39
C ASP A 97 0.49 14.02 14.86
N ARG A 98 -0.39 14.38 13.94
CA ARG A 98 -1.34 13.46 13.31
C ARG A 98 -0.67 12.79 12.12
N ILE A 99 -0.62 11.46 12.15
CA ILE A 99 0.12 10.65 11.20
C ILE A 99 -0.85 9.86 10.32
N MET A 100 -0.65 9.90 9.01
CA MET A 100 -1.30 9.02 8.07
C MET A 100 -0.27 8.06 7.50
N LEU A 101 -0.45 6.75 7.73
CA LEU A 101 0.38 5.68 7.16
C LEU A 101 -0.38 5.03 6.01
N VAL A 102 0.14 5.16 4.78
CA VAL A 102 -0.55 4.72 3.56
C VAL A 102 0.18 3.55 2.92
N ASP A 103 -0.57 2.48 2.61
CA ASP A 103 -0.10 1.35 1.80
C ASP A 103 -1.17 0.97 0.76
N ASP A 104 -0.82 0.14 -0.23
CA ASP A 104 -1.79 -0.37 -1.21
C ASP A 104 -2.69 -1.44 -0.61
N ILE A 105 -2.13 -2.37 0.14
CA ILE A 105 -2.86 -3.51 0.69
C ILE A 105 -2.47 -3.84 2.13
N PHE A 106 -3.47 -4.07 2.95
CA PHE A 106 -3.32 -4.75 4.23
C PHE A 106 -3.65 -6.24 4.02
N ASP A 107 -2.64 -7.04 3.65
CA ASP A 107 -2.80 -8.49 3.45
C ASP A 107 -2.52 -9.25 4.76
N THR A 108 -1.25 -9.44 5.14
CA THR A 108 -0.90 -10.03 6.43
C THR A 108 -0.87 -9.02 7.57
N GLY A 109 -0.85 -7.76 7.26
CA GLY A 109 -0.77 -6.65 8.21
C GLY A 109 0.57 -6.50 8.95
N LYS A 110 1.51 -7.43 8.79
CA LYS A 110 2.77 -7.45 9.54
C LYS A 110 3.60 -6.18 9.33
N THR A 111 3.69 -5.70 8.08
CA THR A 111 4.43 -4.47 7.75
C THR A 111 3.83 -3.28 8.48
N ILE A 112 2.53 -3.09 8.36
CA ILE A 112 1.83 -1.97 8.99
C ILE A 112 1.94 -2.01 10.50
N ASN A 113 1.74 -3.18 11.13
CA ASN A 113 1.88 -3.31 12.58
C ASN A 113 3.30 -2.95 13.03
N ALA A 114 4.33 -3.44 12.35
CA ALA A 114 5.72 -3.10 12.67
C ALA A 114 6.00 -1.59 12.53
N LEU A 115 5.44 -0.93 11.52
CA LEU A 115 5.60 0.52 11.35
C LEU A 115 4.89 1.32 12.44
N VAL A 116 3.68 0.89 12.82
CA VAL A 116 2.94 1.50 13.93
C VAL A 116 3.67 1.30 15.24
N ASP A 117 4.18 0.09 15.53
CA ASP A 117 4.97 -0.17 16.74
C ASP A 117 6.18 0.77 16.85
N ILE A 118 6.91 0.99 15.74
CA ILE A 118 8.02 1.95 15.71
C ILE A 118 7.53 3.38 16.05
N LEU A 119 6.42 3.83 15.48
CA LEU A 119 5.89 5.16 15.78
C LEU A 119 5.49 5.29 17.27
N LEU A 120 4.91 4.25 17.84
CA LEU A 120 4.57 4.19 19.28
C LEU A 120 5.83 4.22 20.14
N ASP A 121 6.89 3.49 19.78
CA ASP A 121 8.18 3.49 20.48
C ASP A 121 8.84 4.88 20.47
N TYR A 122 8.58 5.70 19.44
CA TYR A 122 8.98 7.11 19.40
C TYR A 122 8.03 8.06 20.14
N GLY A 123 7.05 7.53 20.88
CA GLY A 123 6.17 8.31 21.75
C GLY A 123 4.93 8.88 21.07
N MET A 124 4.57 8.42 19.88
CA MET A 124 3.31 8.80 19.24
C MET A 124 2.14 8.03 19.88
N ASN A 125 0.96 8.66 19.97
CA ASN A 125 -0.23 7.95 20.45
C ASN A 125 -0.89 7.19 19.31
N ARG A 126 -1.46 6.01 19.60
CA ARG A 126 -2.17 5.20 18.57
C ARG A 126 -3.33 5.95 17.94
N GLU A 127 -4.02 6.79 18.69
CA GLU A 127 -5.16 7.58 18.22
C GLU A 127 -4.78 8.65 17.18
N ASP A 128 -3.53 9.14 17.23
CA ASP A 128 -2.99 10.11 16.29
C ASP A 128 -2.50 9.45 14.99
N ILE A 129 -2.40 8.12 14.95
CA ILE A 129 -1.94 7.36 13.78
C ILE A 129 -3.15 6.76 13.06
N LYS A 130 -3.35 7.13 11.79
CA LYS A 130 -4.36 6.55 10.92
C LYS A 130 -3.72 5.69 9.84
N VAL A 131 -4.11 4.44 9.79
CA VAL A 131 -3.70 3.47 8.77
C VAL A 131 -4.71 3.51 7.63
N VAL A 132 -4.22 3.78 6.42
CA VAL A 132 -5.04 3.99 5.22
C VAL A 132 -4.54 3.06 4.13
N VAL A 133 -5.43 2.22 3.60
CA VAL A 133 -5.08 1.26 2.54
C VAL A 133 -6.14 1.25 1.44
N HIS A 134 -5.76 0.81 0.24
CA HIS A 134 -6.75 0.57 -0.79
C HIS A 134 -7.54 -0.70 -0.48
N ASP A 135 -6.83 -1.82 -0.28
CA ASP A 135 -7.45 -3.12 0.00
C ASP A 135 -7.16 -3.60 1.41
N TYR A 136 -8.20 -3.89 2.17
CA TYR A 136 -8.11 -4.57 3.46
C TYR A 136 -8.55 -6.02 3.30
N LYS A 137 -7.60 -6.96 3.35
CA LYS A 137 -7.90 -8.40 3.44
C LYS A 137 -8.11 -8.78 4.90
N GLU A 138 -9.34 -9.15 5.24
CA GLU A 138 -9.68 -9.74 6.52
C GLU A 138 -9.72 -11.26 6.36
N ASP A 139 -8.65 -11.93 6.77
CA ASP A 139 -8.54 -13.38 6.69
C ASP A 139 -8.86 -14.02 8.06
N SER A 140 -10.03 -14.66 8.15
CA SER A 140 -10.52 -15.27 9.39
C SER A 140 -9.65 -16.43 9.90
N ARG A 141 -8.77 -16.96 9.06
CA ARG A 141 -7.84 -18.08 9.38
C ARG A 141 -6.57 -17.60 10.06
N ARG A 142 -6.30 -16.28 10.02
CA ARG A 142 -5.08 -15.68 10.59
C ARG A 142 -5.34 -15.17 12.01
N GLU A 143 -4.27 -15.06 12.76
CA GLU A 143 -4.28 -14.43 14.08
C GLU A 143 -4.68 -12.95 13.96
N LYS A 144 -5.50 -12.48 14.89
CA LYS A 144 -5.89 -11.08 14.94
C LYS A 144 -4.70 -10.22 15.34
N LEU A 145 -4.47 -9.18 14.56
CA LEU A 145 -3.44 -8.18 14.81
C LEU A 145 -3.96 -7.08 15.74
N SER A 146 -3.05 -6.43 16.45
CA SER A 146 -3.35 -5.29 17.33
C SER A 146 -3.79 -4.06 16.54
N VAL A 147 -3.26 -3.90 15.33
CA VAL A 147 -3.59 -2.80 14.42
C VAL A 147 -4.25 -3.34 13.16
N ILE A 148 -5.39 -2.78 12.82
CA ILE A 148 -6.09 -2.96 11.54
C ILE A 148 -6.24 -1.59 10.86
N PRO A 149 -6.53 -1.53 9.55
CA PRO A 149 -6.75 -0.25 8.87
C PRO A 149 -7.88 0.57 9.48
N ASP A 150 -7.62 1.87 9.70
CA ASP A 150 -8.65 2.83 10.11
C ASP A 150 -9.52 3.23 8.91
N TYR A 151 -8.89 3.29 7.71
CA TYR A 151 -9.56 3.63 6.45
C TYR A 151 -9.14 2.68 5.33
N TYR A 152 -10.09 2.30 4.51
CA TYR A 152 -9.86 1.45 3.34
C TYR A 152 -10.89 1.74 2.24
N CYS A 153 -10.47 1.55 0.97
CA CYS A 153 -11.40 1.67 -0.16
C CYS A 153 -12.24 0.41 -0.31
N ARG A 154 -11.63 -0.77 -0.13
CA ARG A 154 -12.32 -2.07 -0.25
C ARG A 154 -11.95 -3.00 0.91
N LYS A 155 -12.93 -3.81 1.34
CA LYS A 155 -12.70 -4.91 2.28
C LYS A 155 -12.92 -6.24 1.58
N ILE A 156 -11.95 -7.14 1.69
CA ILE A 156 -11.98 -8.48 1.12
C ILE A 156 -11.98 -9.47 2.27
N VAL A 157 -13.07 -10.18 2.46
CA VAL A 157 -13.18 -11.21 3.50
C VAL A 157 -12.72 -12.53 2.90
N VAL A 158 -11.81 -13.22 3.60
CA VAL A 158 -11.26 -14.51 3.18
C VAL A 158 -11.46 -15.51 4.32
N ASN A 159 -12.30 -16.51 4.08
CA ASN A 159 -12.60 -17.59 5.04
C ASN A 159 -11.98 -18.92 4.61
N THR A 160 -11.78 -19.11 3.31
CA THR A 160 -11.19 -20.33 2.75
C THR A 160 -10.03 -20.01 1.82
N PRO A 161 -9.11 -20.96 1.56
CA PRO A 161 -8.00 -20.74 0.62
C PRO A 161 -8.46 -20.40 -0.80
N GLU A 162 -9.64 -20.88 -1.21
CA GLU A 162 -10.21 -20.68 -2.54
C GLU A 162 -10.72 -19.25 -2.74
N GLU A 163 -11.11 -18.58 -1.64
CA GLU A 163 -11.55 -17.17 -1.66
C GLU A 163 -10.36 -16.20 -1.73
N ASP A 164 -9.16 -16.67 -1.42
CA ASP A 164 -7.97 -15.84 -1.48
C ASP A 164 -7.55 -15.55 -2.92
N ARG A 165 -7.19 -14.29 -3.18
CA ARG A 165 -6.81 -13.80 -4.49
C ARG A 165 -5.61 -12.88 -4.39
N TRP A 166 -4.83 -12.88 -5.45
CA TRP A 166 -3.77 -11.89 -5.64
C TRP A 166 -4.36 -10.64 -6.28
N ILE A 167 -4.25 -9.51 -5.60
CA ILE A 167 -4.60 -8.22 -6.19
C ILE A 167 -3.38 -7.73 -6.97
N HIS A 168 -3.53 -7.64 -8.28
CA HIS A 168 -2.50 -7.14 -9.17
C HIS A 168 -2.76 -5.66 -9.48
N TYR A 169 -1.97 -4.79 -8.87
CA TYR A 169 -2.08 -3.34 -9.06
C TYR A 169 -1.39 -2.93 -10.36
N MET A 170 -2.17 -2.63 -11.39
CA MET A 170 -1.65 -2.22 -12.70
C MET A 170 -0.87 -0.89 -12.65
N SER A 171 -0.99 -0.14 -11.55
CA SER A 171 -0.25 1.10 -11.32
C SER A 171 1.26 0.90 -11.11
N HIS A 172 1.70 -0.25 -10.62
CA HIS A 172 3.10 -0.46 -10.22
C HIS A 172 3.62 -1.89 -10.33
N GLU A 173 2.76 -2.88 -10.62
CA GLU A 173 3.17 -4.28 -10.70
C GLU A 173 3.30 -4.75 -12.14
N LEU A 174 4.41 -5.43 -12.45
CA LEU A 174 4.64 -6.10 -13.73
C LEU A 174 5.14 -7.55 -13.54
N VAL A 175 5.57 -7.90 -12.33
CA VAL A 175 6.15 -9.22 -12.05
C VAL A 175 5.05 -10.26 -11.89
N GLY A 176 5.35 -11.50 -12.34
CA GLY A 176 4.44 -12.64 -12.16
C GLY A 176 3.25 -12.68 -13.13
N LEU A 177 3.32 -11.95 -14.24
CA LEU A 177 2.33 -11.98 -15.31
C LEU A 177 2.61 -13.12 -16.27
N SER A 178 1.56 -13.84 -16.67
CA SER A 178 1.61 -14.79 -17.78
C SER A 178 1.58 -14.08 -19.14
N ALA A 179 1.93 -14.77 -20.20
CA ALA A 179 1.88 -14.22 -21.56
C ALA A 179 0.45 -13.76 -21.95
N ASP A 180 -0.57 -14.53 -21.55
CA ASP A 180 -1.97 -14.19 -21.81
C ASP A 180 -2.43 -12.96 -21.03
N GLU A 181 -2.00 -12.83 -19.77
CA GLU A 181 -2.29 -11.67 -18.93
C GLU A 181 -1.63 -10.39 -19.50
N LEU A 182 -0.38 -10.51 -19.96
CA LEU A 182 0.34 -9.42 -20.64
C LEU A 182 -0.38 -9.01 -21.92
N GLU A 183 -0.75 -9.97 -22.77
CA GLU A 183 -1.47 -9.69 -24.02
C GLU A 183 -2.80 -8.98 -23.72
N LYS A 184 -3.58 -9.52 -22.77
CA LYS A 184 -4.91 -9.00 -22.46
C LYS A 184 -4.90 -7.62 -21.82
N HIS A 185 -4.01 -7.39 -20.85
CA HIS A 185 -4.08 -6.21 -19.99
C HIS A 185 -3.13 -5.09 -20.40
N TYR A 186 -2.04 -5.41 -21.12
CA TYR A 186 -0.99 -4.46 -21.47
C TYR A 186 -0.80 -4.29 -22.99
N PHE A 187 -0.71 -5.39 -23.77
CA PHE A 187 -0.29 -5.33 -25.15
C PHE A 187 -1.41 -5.09 -26.14
N SER A 188 -2.64 -5.51 -25.83
CA SER A 188 -3.79 -5.35 -26.72
C SER A 188 -4.14 -3.90 -27.03
N LYS A 189 -3.73 -2.98 -26.17
CA LYS A 189 -4.04 -1.55 -26.26
C LYS A 189 -2.90 -0.72 -26.84
N ASP A 190 -1.67 -1.24 -26.84
CA ASP A 190 -0.48 -0.51 -27.23
C ASP A 190 0.57 -1.43 -27.85
N SER A 191 0.71 -1.34 -29.17
CA SER A 191 1.66 -2.16 -29.94
C SER A 191 3.13 -1.79 -29.66
N GLU A 192 3.41 -0.55 -29.29
CA GLU A 192 4.76 -0.13 -28.91
C GLU A 192 5.14 -0.69 -27.56
N LEU A 193 4.23 -0.66 -26.59
CA LEU A 193 4.42 -1.28 -25.28
C LEU A 193 4.69 -2.78 -25.44
N LYS A 194 3.96 -3.47 -26.32
CA LYS A 194 4.23 -4.87 -26.67
C LYS A 194 5.65 -5.07 -27.21
N ARG A 195 6.09 -4.21 -28.14
CA ARG A 195 7.44 -4.28 -28.74
C ARG A 195 8.54 -4.13 -27.69
N ILE A 196 8.33 -3.25 -26.69
CA ILE A 196 9.30 -2.95 -25.64
C ILE A 196 9.35 -4.07 -24.59
N LEU A 197 8.19 -4.50 -24.10
CA LEU A 197 8.12 -5.39 -22.94
C LEU A 197 8.21 -6.86 -23.30
N LYS A 198 7.68 -7.30 -24.45
CA LYS A 198 7.66 -8.72 -24.82
C LYS A 198 9.04 -9.42 -24.73
N PRO A 199 10.17 -8.81 -25.18
CA PRO A 199 11.48 -9.42 -25.05
C PRO A 199 11.91 -9.66 -23.60
N LEU A 200 11.51 -8.79 -22.66
CA LEU A 200 11.88 -8.88 -21.24
C LEU A 200 11.22 -10.06 -20.52
N PHE A 201 10.05 -10.48 -21.00
CA PHE A 201 9.32 -11.62 -20.43
C PHE A 201 9.70 -12.96 -21.07
N GLY A 202 10.17 -12.95 -22.34
CA GLY A 202 10.57 -14.18 -23.06
C GLY A 202 11.91 -14.77 -22.62
N GLU A 203 12.78 -13.99 -21.98
CA GLU A 203 14.09 -14.46 -21.51
C GLU A 203 14.04 -15.23 -20.17
N ASN A 204 12.93 -15.13 -19.44
CA ASN A 204 12.79 -15.76 -18.12
C ASN A 204 12.26 -17.19 -18.17
N GLU A 205 11.69 -17.66 -19.27
CA GLU A 205 11.27 -19.06 -19.42
C GLU A 205 12.45 -20.03 -19.54
N ASN A 206 13.63 -19.55 -19.96
CA ASN A 206 14.84 -20.36 -20.16
C ASN A 206 15.77 -20.42 -18.94
N LYS A 207 15.46 -19.77 -17.81
CA LYS A 207 16.33 -19.76 -16.61
C LYS A 207 15.86 -20.68 -15.48
N ASN A 208 14.70 -21.33 -15.62
CA ASN A 208 14.14 -22.25 -14.63
C ASN A 208 14.02 -23.70 -15.15
N GLY A 209 14.89 -24.09 -16.10
CA GLY A 209 15.06 -25.47 -16.56
C GLY A 209 16.24 -26.15 -15.87
#